data_86e215f1018fc918bdddd0c857d87969
#
_entry.id   86e215f1018fc918bdddd0c857d87969
#
_cell.length_a   1.000
_cell.length_b   1.000
_cell.length_c   1.000
_cell.angle_alpha   90.00
_cell.angle_beta   90.00
_cell.angle_gamma   90.00
#
_symmetry.space_group_name_H-M   'P 1'
#
loop_
_entity.id
_entity.type
_entity.pdbx_description
1 polymer ?
#
loop_
_entity_poly.entity_id
_entity_poly.type
_entity_poly.pdbx_seq_one_letter_code
_entity_poly.pdbx_strand_id
1 'polypeptide(L)'
;MIEYKVKVYPNGTKVWWLKDKLHREDGPAWEAANGNKEWWLNDKRHREDGPAIEFVDVDKAWFLNGEELTEKEFNNRTQVQELTIKELEAKLGYKIKVVGE
;
A
#
# COMPACT_ATOMS: atom_id res chain seq x y z
N MET A 1 14.40 17.56 -2.00
CA MET A 1 13.60 17.58 -0.75
C MET A 1 12.13 17.54 -1.10
N ILE A 2 11.36 16.69 -0.44
CA ILE A 2 9.90 16.62 -0.66
C ILE A 2 9.23 17.63 0.26
N GLU A 3 8.46 18.52 -0.32
CA GLU A 3 7.73 19.54 0.45
C GLU A 3 6.25 19.22 0.51
N TYR A 4 5.81 18.71 1.65
CA TYR A 4 4.40 18.45 1.90
C TYR A 4 3.69 19.70 2.40
N LYS A 5 2.42 19.85 2.03
CA LYS A 5 1.50 20.71 2.76
C LYS A 5 0.66 19.83 3.66
N VAL A 6 0.64 20.16 4.95
CA VAL A 6 -0.16 19.41 5.91
C VAL A 6 -1.21 20.37 6.47
N LYS A 7 -2.49 20.01 6.27
CA LYS A 7 -3.59 20.75 6.89
C LYS A 7 -4.00 20.04 8.17
N VAL A 8 -4.04 20.78 9.25
CA VAL A 8 -4.51 20.26 10.54
C VAL A 8 -5.82 20.99 10.86
N TYR A 9 -6.89 20.24 10.90
CA TYR A 9 -8.23 20.79 11.17
C TYR A 9 -8.45 20.96 12.67
N PRO A 10 -9.41 21.82 13.09
CA PRO A 10 -9.65 22.05 14.51
C PRO A 10 -9.96 20.80 15.32
N ASN A 11 -10.56 19.78 14.71
CA ASN A 11 -10.86 18.51 15.39
C ASN A 11 -9.66 17.56 15.47
N GLY A 12 -8.48 17.94 14.94
CA GLY A 12 -7.29 17.12 14.97
C GLY A 12 -7.07 16.29 13.69
N THR A 13 -7.99 16.32 12.74
CA THR A 13 -7.80 15.64 11.46
C THR A 13 -6.63 16.25 10.71
N LYS A 14 -5.77 15.40 10.14
CA LYS A 14 -4.60 15.81 9.38
C LYS A 14 -4.66 15.27 7.96
N VAL A 15 -4.32 16.11 7.01
CA VAL A 15 -4.32 15.72 5.58
C VAL A 15 -3.02 16.19 4.95
N TRP A 16 -2.33 15.28 4.26
CA TRP A 16 -1.06 15.55 3.58
C TRP A 16 -1.28 15.72 2.08
N TRP A 17 -0.65 16.74 1.53
CA TRP A 17 -0.72 17.08 0.11
C TRP A 17 0.69 17.26 -0.44
N LEU A 18 0.90 16.77 -1.64
CA LEU A 18 2.13 17.01 -2.40
C LEU A 18 1.74 17.48 -3.79
N LYS A 19 2.18 18.69 -4.17
CA LYS A 19 1.85 19.29 -5.47
C LYS A 19 0.35 19.25 -5.76
N ASP A 20 -0.44 19.65 -4.79
CA ASP A 20 -1.91 19.71 -4.85
C ASP A 20 -2.61 18.35 -5.00
N LYS A 21 -1.91 17.26 -4.70
CA LYS A 21 -2.48 15.91 -4.70
C LYS A 21 -2.39 15.30 -3.30
N LEU A 22 -3.40 14.55 -2.91
CA LEU A 22 -3.32 13.73 -1.71
C LEU A 22 -2.17 12.75 -1.87
N HIS A 23 -1.19 12.84 -0.95
CA HIS A 23 0.02 12.04 -1.09
C HIS A 23 0.81 12.01 0.20
N ARG A 24 1.22 10.82 0.62
CA ARG A 24 2.22 10.67 1.67
C ARG A 24 2.88 9.30 1.51
N GLU A 25 4.22 9.28 1.48
CA GLU A 25 4.96 8.05 1.25
C GLU A 25 5.25 7.25 2.51
N ASP A 26 5.33 7.92 3.65
CA ASP A 26 5.75 7.29 4.92
C ASP A 26 4.60 7.07 5.91
N GLY A 27 3.37 7.16 5.45
CA GLY A 27 2.23 6.97 6.33
C GLY A 27 0.92 7.32 5.64
N PRO A 28 -0.19 7.36 6.39
CA PRO A 28 -1.47 7.73 5.83
C PRO A 28 -1.49 9.21 5.43
N ALA A 29 -2.02 9.51 4.25
CA ALA A 29 -2.19 10.88 3.79
C ALA A 29 -3.40 11.55 4.41
N TRP A 30 -4.30 10.78 4.98
CA TRP A 30 -5.47 11.27 5.69
C TRP A 30 -5.59 10.53 7.02
N GLU A 31 -5.56 11.30 8.10
CA GLU A 31 -5.71 10.78 9.47
C GLU A 31 -6.84 11.53 10.15
N ALA A 32 -7.97 10.86 10.35
CA ALA A 32 -9.10 11.48 11.03
C ALA A 32 -8.88 11.55 12.54
N ALA A 33 -9.54 12.51 13.18
CA ALA A 33 -9.46 12.68 14.62
C ALA A 33 -9.89 11.44 15.41
N ASN A 34 -10.80 10.63 14.85
CA ASN A 34 -11.26 9.40 15.50
C ASN A 34 -10.32 8.21 15.29
N GLY A 35 -9.22 8.36 14.55
CA GLY A 35 -8.26 7.31 14.29
C GLY A 35 -8.40 6.61 12.95
N ASN A 36 -9.42 6.93 12.15
CA ASN A 36 -9.54 6.39 10.80
C ASN A 36 -8.38 6.87 9.94
N LYS A 37 -7.83 6.01 9.09
CA LYS A 37 -6.66 6.30 8.28
C LYS A 37 -6.86 5.88 6.84
N GLU A 38 -6.32 6.69 5.91
CA GLU A 38 -6.30 6.34 4.49
C GLU A 38 -4.94 6.67 3.91
N TRP A 39 -4.41 5.76 3.10
CA TRP A 39 -3.13 5.91 2.40
C TRP A 39 -3.39 6.32 0.95
N TRP A 40 -2.74 7.38 0.53
CA TRP A 40 -2.90 7.95 -0.81
C TRP A 40 -1.55 8.27 -1.41
N LEU A 41 -1.37 7.96 -2.69
CA LEU A 41 -0.24 8.40 -3.51
C LEU A 41 -0.78 9.01 -4.80
N ASN A 42 -0.41 10.25 -5.08
CA ASN A 42 -0.81 10.98 -6.28
C ASN A 42 -2.33 10.94 -6.53
N ASP A 43 -3.12 11.27 -5.50
CA ASP A 43 -4.59 11.28 -5.52
C ASP A 43 -5.23 9.90 -5.72
N LYS A 44 -4.49 8.83 -5.55
CA LYS A 44 -5.03 7.47 -5.62
C LYS A 44 -4.81 6.74 -4.31
N ARG A 45 -5.80 6.01 -3.84
CA ARG A 45 -5.62 5.14 -2.70
C ARG A 45 -4.59 4.07 -3.06
N HIS A 46 -3.56 3.95 -2.23
CA HIS A 46 -2.46 3.02 -2.50
C HIS A 46 -1.69 2.70 -1.25
N ARG A 47 -1.47 1.42 -0.99
CA ARG A 47 -0.57 0.97 0.07
C ARG A 47 -0.07 -0.42 -0.28
N GLU A 48 1.24 -0.64 -0.19
CA GLU A 48 1.85 -1.93 -0.55
C GLU A 48 2.06 -2.86 0.63
N ASP A 49 2.04 -2.35 1.85
CA ASP A 49 2.32 -3.14 3.05
C ASP A 49 1.09 -3.37 3.94
N GLY A 50 -0.10 -3.09 3.43
CA GLY A 50 -1.32 -3.29 4.19
C GLY A 50 -2.54 -2.69 3.51
N PRO A 51 -3.67 -2.60 4.21
CA PRO A 51 -4.86 -1.96 3.66
C PRO A 51 -4.66 -0.45 3.51
N ALA A 52 -5.15 0.11 2.39
CA ALA A 52 -5.09 1.54 2.14
C ALA A 52 -6.17 2.32 2.90
N ILE A 53 -7.17 1.63 3.40
CA ILE A 53 -8.19 2.18 4.31
C ILE A 53 -8.19 1.33 5.58
N GLU A 54 -7.96 1.98 6.71
CA GLU A 54 -8.05 1.35 8.02
C GLU A 54 -8.96 2.21 8.90
N PHE A 55 -10.15 1.71 9.17
CA PHE A 55 -11.09 2.38 10.05
C PHE A 55 -11.10 1.72 11.42
N VAL A 56 -11.37 2.51 12.45
CA VAL A 56 -11.32 2.05 13.84
C VAL A 56 -12.37 0.99 14.16
N ASP A 57 -13.41 0.87 13.34
CA ASP A 57 -14.47 -0.12 13.49
C ASP A 57 -14.15 -1.45 12.79
N VAL A 58 -12.90 -1.70 12.47
CA VAL A 58 -12.33 -2.86 11.77
C VAL A 58 -12.58 -2.93 10.27
N ASP A 59 -13.23 -1.95 9.69
CA ASP A 59 -13.38 -1.90 8.23
C ASP A 59 -12.03 -1.61 7.58
N LYS A 60 -11.65 -2.45 6.64
CA LYS A 60 -10.39 -2.34 5.91
C LYS A 60 -10.63 -2.55 4.43
N ALA A 61 -9.86 -1.86 3.61
CA ALA A 61 -9.90 -2.05 2.16
C ALA A 61 -8.50 -1.94 1.58
N TRP A 62 -8.19 -2.80 0.63
CA TRP A 62 -6.88 -2.88 0.00
C TRP A 62 -6.94 -2.25 -1.38
N PHE A 63 -5.99 -1.36 -1.68
CA PHE A 63 -5.92 -0.67 -2.97
C PHE A 63 -4.50 -0.63 -3.48
N LEU A 64 -4.34 -0.83 -4.78
CA LEU A 64 -3.09 -0.57 -5.49
C LEU A 64 -3.41 0.37 -6.65
N ASN A 65 -2.79 1.55 -6.65
CA ASN A 65 -3.01 2.59 -7.66
C ASN A 65 -4.48 2.91 -7.91
N GLY A 66 -5.28 2.97 -6.85
CA GLY A 66 -6.69 3.29 -6.93
C GLY A 66 -7.60 2.11 -7.24
N GLU A 67 -7.06 0.95 -7.52
CA GLU A 67 -7.84 -0.26 -7.78
C GLU A 67 -8.09 -1.00 -6.48
N GLU A 68 -9.35 -1.23 -6.15
CA GLU A 68 -9.71 -2.00 -4.96
C GLU A 68 -9.53 -3.49 -5.21
N LEU A 69 -8.90 -4.17 -4.25
CA LEU A 69 -8.61 -5.60 -4.31
C LEU A 69 -9.17 -6.28 -3.08
N THR A 70 -9.46 -7.58 -3.19
CA THR A 70 -9.67 -8.39 -2.00
C THR A 70 -8.34 -8.55 -1.28
N GLU A 71 -8.38 -8.88 0.01
CA GLU A 71 -7.16 -9.13 0.77
C GLU A 71 -6.31 -10.24 0.11
N LYS A 72 -6.96 -11.28 -0.38
CA LYS A 72 -6.28 -12.38 -1.06
C LYS A 72 -5.58 -11.92 -2.34
N GLU A 73 -6.27 -11.13 -3.17
CA GLU A 73 -5.67 -10.57 -4.39
C GLU A 73 -4.49 -9.66 -4.07
N PHE A 74 -4.65 -8.82 -3.04
CA PHE A 74 -3.58 -7.94 -2.58
C PHE A 74 -2.36 -8.74 -2.13
N ASN A 75 -2.56 -9.76 -1.31
CA ASN A 75 -1.46 -10.60 -0.82
C ASN A 75 -0.76 -11.32 -1.95
N ASN A 76 -1.50 -11.79 -2.95
CA ASN A 76 -0.91 -12.46 -4.11
C ASN A 76 -0.04 -11.53 -4.95
N ARG A 77 -0.39 -10.24 -5.00
CA ARG A 77 0.37 -9.25 -5.78
C ARG A 77 1.56 -8.67 -5.06
N THR A 78 1.53 -8.61 -3.72
CA THR A 78 2.52 -7.86 -2.94
C THR A 78 3.48 -8.72 -2.16
N GLN A 79 3.15 -9.98 -1.88
CA GLN A 79 4.03 -10.84 -1.09
C GLN A 79 5.15 -11.43 -1.94
N VAL A 80 6.36 -11.34 -1.40
CA VAL A 80 7.52 -12.00 -1.99
C VAL A 80 7.41 -13.49 -1.67
N GLN A 81 7.51 -14.34 -2.70
CA GLN A 81 7.51 -15.78 -2.53
C GLN A 81 8.93 -16.31 -2.55
N GLU A 82 9.28 -17.10 -1.54
CA GLU A 82 10.52 -17.84 -1.52
C GLU A 82 10.25 -19.22 -2.11
N LEU A 83 10.93 -19.54 -3.20
CA LEU A 83 10.76 -20.80 -3.91
C LEU A 83 12.07 -21.58 -3.93
N THR A 84 12.00 -22.89 -3.73
CA THR A 84 13.13 -23.76 -4.03
C THR A 84 13.30 -23.83 -5.55
N ILE A 85 14.49 -24.24 -6.00
CA ILE A 85 14.74 -24.41 -7.44
C ILE A 85 13.75 -25.41 -8.02
N LYS A 86 13.46 -26.47 -7.29
CA LYS A 86 12.50 -27.51 -7.72
C LYS A 86 11.09 -26.95 -7.90
N GLU A 87 10.63 -26.11 -6.96
CA GLU A 87 9.33 -25.47 -7.03
C GLU A 87 9.26 -24.48 -8.20
N LEU A 88 10.34 -23.74 -8.42
CA LEU A 88 10.42 -22.78 -9.51
C LEU A 88 10.40 -23.51 -10.86
N GLU A 89 11.14 -24.63 -11.00
CA GLU A 89 11.14 -25.46 -12.20
C GLU A 89 9.75 -25.99 -12.51
N ALA A 90 9.01 -26.41 -11.47
CA ALA A 90 7.64 -26.89 -11.65
C ALA A 90 6.72 -25.80 -12.18
N LYS A 91 6.90 -24.55 -11.73
CA LYS A 91 6.11 -23.41 -12.22
C LYS A 91 6.47 -23.02 -13.65
N LEU A 92 7.75 -23.08 -14.00
CA LEU A 92 8.23 -22.69 -15.32
C LEU A 92 8.03 -23.78 -16.38
N GLY A 93 7.95 -25.05 -15.97
CA GLY A 93 7.81 -26.17 -16.86
C GLY A 93 9.12 -26.60 -17.50
N TYR A 94 10.28 -26.13 -17.04
CA TYR A 94 11.59 -26.54 -17.51
C TYR A 94 12.63 -26.40 -16.40
N LYS A 95 13.74 -27.08 -16.57
CA LYS A 95 14.82 -27.05 -15.59
C LYS A 95 15.67 -25.78 -15.75
N ILE A 96 16.11 -25.25 -14.62
CA ILE A 96 16.95 -24.07 -14.58
C ILE A 96 18.21 -24.34 -13.77
N LYS A 97 19.20 -23.49 -13.99
CA LYS A 97 20.42 -23.48 -13.19
C LYS A 97 20.61 -22.07 -12.64
N VAL A 98 20.77 -21.98 -11.32
CA VAL A 98 21.08 -20.69 -10.69
C VAL A 98 22.59 -20.56 -10.63
N VAL A 99 23.12 -19.49 -11.23
CA VAL A 99 24.55 -19.19 -11.22
C VAL A 99 24.82 -18.23 -10.06
N GLY A 100 25.66 -18.65 -9.12
CA GLY A 100 26.05 -17.82 -8.00
C GLY A 100 27.00 -16.70 -8.42
N GLU A 101 26.99 -15.62 -7.67
CA GLU A 101 27.91 -14.51 -7.86
C GLU A 101 29.24 -14.74 -7.13
#